data_3a9a791bdd5bb6fd7c544be119972706
#
_entry.id   3a9a791bdd5bb6fd7c544be119972706
#
_cell.length_a   1.000
_cell.length_b   1.000
_cell.length_c   1.000
_cell.angle_alpha   90.00
_cell.angle_beta   90.00
_cell.angle_gamma   90.00
#
_symmetry.space_group_name_H-M   'P 1'
#
loop_
_entity.id
_entity.type
_entity.pdbx_description
1 polymer ?
#
loop_
_entity_poly.entity_id
_entity_poly.type
_entity_poly.pdbx_seq_one_letter_code
_entity_poly.pdbx_strand_id
1 'polypeptide(L)'
;VDGNVSGVATESSGADVCDPESAMGMPYATVTLGGNSAFADANGDFTIAGSGTITSTLDGRWFDSRNQSGSDASLSQNSSNPYFMHNDPNNNEQYRAQVNGYLQSNIVRDYALNYFPNFPTIDTQTSFPINTGVSGTCNAFYDGGSINFYNAGSGCSNTAFSVVVHHEYGHHMVSVAGSGQGQYGEGMGDVMGVLITGDNQLARGFYSDDCTNGIRNADNNKQYPCSGEIHDCGQLISGCVWDALIQMENAYGSAGRDIVASLAINSMVMHSGDGISPSITL
;
A
#
# COMPACT_ATOMS: atom_id res chain seq x y z
N VAL A 1 -15.77 26.62 -0.09
CA VAL A 1 -16.02 25.65 0.98
C VAL A 1 -14.73 24.97 1.30
N ASP A 2 -14.36 24.98 2.58
CA ASP A 2 -13.21 24.26 3.11
C ASP A 2 -13.72 23.05 3.89
N GLY A 3 -13.00 21.95 3.85
CA GLY A 3 -13.39 20.71 4.52
C GLY A 3 -12.28 19.68 4.55
N ASN A 4 -12.60 18.47 5.07
CA ASN A 4 -11.66 17.38 5.17
C ASN A 4 -12.30 16.05 4.71
N VAL A 5 -11.51 15.23 4.07
CA VAL A 5 -11.82 13.83 3.74
C VAL A 5 -10.95 12.93 4.58
N SER A 6 -11.58 12.13 5.43
CA SER A 6 -10.94 11.11 6.26
C SER A 6 -11.58 9.74 6.08
N GLY A 7 -10.96 8.71 6.60
CA GLY A 7 -11.47 7.36 6.68
C GLY A 7 -10.92 6.62 7.89
N VAL A 8 -11.60 5.56 8.32
CA VAL A 8 -11.13 4.71 9.41
C VAL A 8 -10.27 3.60 8.82
N ALA A 9 -8.97 3.61 9.14
CA ALA A 9 -7.97 2.74 8.54
C ALA A 9 -6.92 2.26 9.54
N THR A 10 -6.17 1.22 9.18
CA THR A 10 -5.03 0.73 9.97
C THR A 10 -3.80 1.58 9.72
N GLU A 11 -3.12 1.99 10.80
CA GLU A 11 -1.82 2.66 10.76
C GLU A 11 -0.66 1.66 10.77
N SER A 12 -0.91 0.44 11.25
CA SER A 12 0.08 -0.60 11.50
C SER A 12 0.21 -1.58 10.34
N SER A 13 1.16 -2.50 10.45
CA SER A 13 1.47 -3.50 9.43
C SER A 13 0.43 -4.61 9.29
N GLY A 14 -0.34 -4.89 10.34
CA GLY A 14 -1.29 -6.00 10.41
C GLY A 14 -2.67 -5.68 9.82
N ALA A 15 -3.48 -6.73 9.67
CA ALA A 15 -4.89 -6.60 9.34
C ALA A 15 -5.69 -5.96 10.49
N ASP A 16 -6.90 -5.47 10.20
CA ASP A 16 -7.82 -4.85 11.16
C ASP A 16 -8.17 -5.73 12.37
N VAL A 17 -8.15 -7.05 12.21
CA VAL A 17 -8.36 -8.01 13.30
C VAL A 17 -7.24 -8.00 14.35
N CYS A 18 -6.06 -7.51 13.97
CA CYS A 18 -4.86 -7.49 14.80
C CYS A 18 -4.50 -6.09 15.28
N ASP A 19 -4.66 -5.12 14.40
CA ASP A 19 -4.25 -3.74 14.63
C ASP A 19 -5.48 -2.82 14.53
N PRO A 20 -5.75 -2.00 15.58
CA PRO A 20 -6.94 -1.17 15.60
C PRO A 20 -6.88 -0.11 14.49
N GLU A 21 -8.02 0.16 13.89
CA GLU A 21 -8.18 1.22 12.92
C GLU A 21 -8.49 2.54 13.59
N SER A 22 -8.00 3.63 13.03
CA SER A 22 -8.23 5.00 13.50
C SER A 22 -8.61 5.93 12.35
N ALA A 23 -9.08 7.15 12.69
CA ALA A 23 -9.39 8.16 11.69
C ALA A 23 -8.10 8.71 11.06
N MET A 24 -7.98 8.61 9.74
CA MET A 24 -6.84 9.08 8.97
C MET A 24 -7.31 9.93 7.78
N GLY A 25 -6.57 10.98 7.44
CA GLY A 25 -6.84 11.77 6.23
C GLY A 25 -6.73 10.92 4.97
N MET A 26 -7.64 11.13 4.01
CA MET A 26 -7.60 10.45 2.70
C MET A 26 -6.85 11.33 1.70
N PRO A 27 -5.57 11.05 1.43
CA PRO A 27 -4.74 11.93 0.60
C PRO A 27 -5.27 11.97 -0.83
N TYR A 28 -5.33 13.18 -1.39
CA TYR A 28 -5.66 13.41 -2.80
C TYR A 28 -7.04 12.89 -3.25
N ALA A 29 -7.95 12.62 -2.32
CA ALA A 29 -9.32 12.18 -2.61
C ALA A 29 -10.07 13.23 -3.42
N THR A 30 -10.93 12.80 -4.32
CA THR A 30 -11.75 13.70 -5.14
C THR A 30 -12.93 14.23 -4.35
N VAL A 31 -13.12 15.54 -4.46
CA VAL A 31 -14.29 16.25 -3.94
C VAL A 31 -14.96 17.01 -5.08
N THR A 32 -16.29 16.90 -5.20
CA THR A 32 -17.08 17.59 -6.22
C THR A 32 -18.16 18.46 -5.60
N LEU A 33 -18.41 19.65 -6.19
CA LEU A 33 -19.43 20.59 -5.76
C LEU A 33 -19.95 21.39 -6.95
N GLY A 34 -21.23 21.19 -7.30
CA GLY A 34 -21.90 22.01 -8.33
C GLY A 34 -21.23 22.02 -9.71
N GLY A 35 -20.63 20.89 -10.11
CA GLY A 35 -19.89 20.74 -11.36
C GLY A 35 -18.40 21.10 -11.28
N ASN A 36 -17.92 21.64 -10.16
CA ASN A 36 -16.50 21.80 -9.88
C ASN A 36 -15.93 20.52 -9.25
N SER A 37 -14.64 20.27 -9.47
CA SER A 37 -13.89 19.18 -8.85
C SER A 37 -12.58 19.70 -8.26
N ALA A 38 -12.17 19.15 -7.14
CA ALA A 38 -10.88 19.41 -6.51
C ALA A 38 -10.34 18.10 -5.92
N PHE A 39 -9.02 18.06 -5.72
CA PHE A 39 -8.39 17.01 -4.92
C PHE A 39 -8.07 17.55 -3.54
N ALA A 40 -8.25 16.71 -2.53
CA ALA A 40 -7.74 16.98 -1.20
C ALA A 40 -6.19 17.03 -1.23
N ASP A 41 -5.60 17.63 -0.21
CA ASP A 41 -4.15 17.56 -0.01
C ASP A 41 -3.70 16.23 0.61
N ALA A 42 -2.43 16.11 0.98
CA ALA A 42 -1.86 14.90 1.59
C ALA A 42 -2.49 14.55 2.96
N ASN A 43 -3.15 15.50 3.63
CA ASN A 43 -3.83 15.31 4.91
C ASN A 43 -5.34 15.11 4.77
N GLY A 44 -5.85 15.13 3.55
CA GLY A 44 -7.27 15.07 3.26
C GLY A 44 -7.99 16.43 3.30
N ASP A 45 -7.28 17.54 3.52
CA ASP A 45 -7.89 18.87 3.54
C ASP A 45 -8.14 19.38 2.12
N PHE A 46 -9.28 20.05 1.91
CA PHE A 46 -9.63 20.59 0.60
C PHE A 46 -10.29 21.96 0.67
N THR A 47 -10.17 22.70 -0.42
CA THR A 47 -10.93 23.92 -0.69
C THR A 47 -11.58 23.82 -2.06
N ILE A 48 -12.90 24.06 -2.15
CA ILE A 48 -13.65 24.02 -3.40
C ILE A 48 -14.63 25.18 -3.52
N ALA A 49 -14.69 25.82 -4.68
CA ALA A 49 -15.63 26.91 -4.93
C ALA A 49 -17.02 26.39 -5.31
N GLY A 50 -18.07 27.00 -4.77
CA GLY A 50 -19.45 26.66 -5.11
C GLY A 50 -20.37 26.63 -3.87
N SER A 51 -21.58 26.13 -4.12
CA SER A 51 -22.60 25.91 -3.08
C SER A 51 -23.45 24.71 -3.45
N GLY A 52 -24.01 24.04 -2.46
CA GLY A 52 -24.86 22.87 -2.64
C GLY A 52 -24.32 21.60 -1.99
N THR A 53 -24.70 20.47 -2.52
CA THR A 53 -24.23 19.17 -2.02
C THR A 53 -22.81 18.91 -2.49
N ILE A 54 -21.94 18.58 -1.55
CA ILE A 54 -20.55 18.19 -1.79
C ILE A 54 -20.49 16.68 -1.72
N THR A 55 -19.78 16.07 -2.67
CA THR A 55 -19.55 14.62 -2.70
C THR A 55 -18.05 14.33 -2.64
N SER A 56 -17.67 13.37 -1.80
CA SER A 56 -16.32 12.82 -1.71
C SER A 56 -16.29 11.38 -2.21
N THR A 57 -15.29 11.03 -3.00
CA THR A 57 -15.02 9.66 -3.47
C THR A 57 -13.56 9.28 -3.25
N LEU A 58 -13.29 7.97 -3.27
CA LEU A 58 -11.94 7.41 -3.25
C LEU A 58 -11.41 7.10 -4.67
N ASP A 59 -11.97 7.76 -5.68
CA ASP A 59 -11.37 7.99 -6.99
C ASP A 59 -10.60 9.30 -6.92
N GLY A 60 -9.32 9.22 -6.59
CA GLY A 60 -8.47 10.36 -6.31
C GLY A 60 -7.51 10.70 -7.45
N ARG A 61 -6.56 11.59 -7.14
CA ARG A 61 -5.60 12.06 -8.13
C ARG A 61 -4.73 10.95 -8.70
N TRP A 62 -4.24 10.05 -7.84
CA TRP A 62 -3.26 9.03 -8.20
C TRP A 62 -3.85 7.65 -8.34
N PHE A 63 -4.87 7.36 -7.54
CA PHE A 63 -5.50 6.06 -7.41
C PHE A 63 -7.00 6.13 -7.55
N ASP A 64 -7.58 5.08 -8.11
CA ASP A 64 -9.01 4.87 -8.24
C ASP A 64 -9.41 3.56 -7.54
N SER A 65 -10.03 3.68 -6.35
CA SER A 65 -10.45 2.54 -5.54
C SER A 65 -11.83 2.05 -5.98
N ARG A 66 -11.88 0.82 -6.48
CA ARG A 66 -13.05 0.18 -7.09
C ARG A 66 -13.50 -1.03 -6.31
N ASN A 67 -14.78 -1.11 -5.99
CA ASN A 67 -15.38 -2.26 -5.33
C ASN A 67 -15.95 -3.25 -6.36
N GLN A 68 -15.31 -4.38 -6.55
CA GLN A 68 -15.73 -5.43 -7.49
C GLN A 68 -16.97 -6.21 -6.99
N SER A 69 -17.36 -6.04 -5.73
CA SER A 69 -18.54 -6.72 -5.11
C SER A 69 -19.75 -5.80 -4.93
N GLY A 70 -19.66 -4.52 -5.28
CA GLY A 70 -20.74 -3.55 -5.04
C GLY A 70 -20.44 -2.15 -5.53
N SER A 71 -21.05 -1.16 -4.89
CA SER A 71 -20.80 0.24 -5.21
C SER A 71 -19.53 0.74 -4.58
N ASP A 72 -18.86 1.69 -5.24
CA ASP A 72 -17.70 2.38 -4.71
C ASP A 72 -18.08 3.29 -3.54
N ALA A 73 -17.10 3.51 -2.66
CA ALA A 73 -17.26 4.38 -1.50
C ALA A 73 -17.48 5.82 -1.92
N SER A 74 -18.62 6.38 -1.51
CA SER A 74 -19.01 7.76 -1.80
C SER A 74 -19.79 8.33 -0.62
N LEU A 75 -19.47 9.57 -0.25
CA LEU A 75 -20.19 10.31 0.79
C LEU A 75 -20.65 11.66 0.26
N SER A 76 -21.83 12.11 0.68
CA SER A 76 -22.37 13.42 0.29
C SER A 76 -22.86 14.19 1.50
N GLN A 77 -22.55 15.47 1.57
CA GLN A 77 -22.98 16.41 2.63
C GLN A 77 -23.41 17.74 2.03
N ASN A 78 -24.34 18.41 2.70
CA ASN A 78 -24.68 19.80 2.43
C ASN A 78 -24.26 20.64 3.64
N SER A 79 -23.02 21.10 3.63
CA SER A 79 -22.36 21.80 4.72
C SER A 79 -21.42 22.88 4.19
N SER A 80 -21.25 23.95 4.94
CA SER A 80 -20.23 24.97 4.65
C SER A 80 -18.83 24.59 5.11
N ASN A 81 -18.71 23.55 5.94
CA ASN A 81 -17.45 22.96 6.43
C ASN A 81 -17.64 21.45 6.57
N PRO A 82 -17.68 20.70 5.45
CA PRO A 82 -17.94 19.27 5.47
C PRO A 82 -16.74 18.50 6.01
N TYR A 83 -17.05 17.50 6.83
CA TYR A 83 -16.11 16.51 7.31
C TYR A 83 -16.59 15.13 6.86
N PHE A 84 -15.92 14.56 5.87
CA PHE A 84 -16.21 13.24 5.37
C PHE A 84 -15.40 12.21 6.16
N MET A 85 -16.08 11.21 6.72
CA MET A 85 -15.45 10.06 7.35
C MET A 85 -15.89 8.80 6.62
N HIS A 86 -15.10 8.37 5.64
CA HIS A 86 -15.33 7.12 4.95
C HIS A 86 -15.21 5.95 5.94
N ASN A 87 -16.05 4.92 5.75
CA ASN A 87 -16.09 3.74 6.59
C ASN A 87 -16.49 4.00 8.06
N ASP A 88 -17.33 5.01 8.34
CA ASP A 88 -17.92 5.24 9.66
C ASP A 88 -19.45 4.93 9.65
N PRO A 89 -19.98 4.08 10.55
CA PRO A 89 -19.23 3.25 11.50
C PRO A 89 -18.51 2.10 10.80
N ASN A 90 -17.34 1.74 11.27
CA ASN A 90 -16.44 0.75 10.68
C ASN A 90 -16.99 -0.69 10.78
N ASN A 91 -18.09 -0.98 10.09
CA ASN A 91 -18.85 -2.22 10.13
C ASN A 91 -19.10 -2.85 8.75
N ASN A 92 -18.55 -2.28 7.69
CA ASN A 92 -18.69 -2.78 6.33
C ASN A 92 -17.32 -3.12 5.75
N GLU A 93 -17.08 -4.41 5.54
CA GLU A 93 -15.81 -4.93 5.01
C GLU A 93 -15.41 -4.27 3.69
N GLN A 94 -16.37 -4.08 2.78
CA GLN A 94 -16.09 -3.55 1.44
C GLN A 94 -15.67 -2.09 1.48
N TYR A 95 -16.27 -1.29 2.36
CA TYR A 95 -15.85 0.10 2.55
C TYR A 95 -14.50 0.20 3.26
N ARG A 96 -14.27 -0.67 4.25
CA ARG A 96 -12.97 -0.77 4.93
C ARG A 96 -11.87 -1.11 3.93
N ALA A 97 -12.08 -2.10 3.08
CA ALA A 97 -11.11 -2.50 2.05
C ALA A 97 -10.78 -1.35 1.09
N GLN A 98 -11.78 -0.58 0.65
CA GLN A 98 -11.55 0.57 -0.22
C GLN A 98 -10.75 1.66 0.48
N VAL A 99 -11.07 1.97 1.74
CA VAL A 99 -10.38 3.00 2.54
C VAL A 99 -8.93 2.60 2.77
N ASN A 100 -8.68 1.38 3.25
CA ASN A 100 -7.31 0.89 3.47
C ASN A 100 -6.52 0.77 2.16
N GLY A 101 -7.11 0.18 1.13
CA GLY A 101 -6.48 0.06 -0.19
C GLY A 101 -6.08 1.43 -0.75
N TYR A 102 -6.97 2.41 -0.68
CA TYR A 102 -6.74 3.77 -1.15
C TYR A 102 -5.62 4.48 -0.36
N LEU A 103 -5.75 4.49 0.97
CA LEU A 103 -4.78 5.17 1.84
C LEU A 103 -3.38 4.58 1.67
N GLN A 104 -3.26 3.26 1.78
CA GLN A 104 -1.98 2.58 1.77
C GLN A 104 -1.28 2.64 0.39
N SER A 105 -2.05 2.70 -0.69
CA SER A 105 -1.50 2.95 -2.03
C SER A 105 -0.88 4.34 -2.15
N ASN A 106 -1.53 5.36 -1.60
CA ASN A 106 -0.95 6.71 -1.55
C ASN A 106 0.30 6.77 -0.67
N ILE A 107 0.29 6.08 0.48
CA ILE A 107 1.45 6.00 1.38
C ILE A 107 2.65 5.37 0.67
N VAL A 108 2.49 4.21 0.04
CA VAL A 108 3.64 3.55 -0.63
C VAL A 108 4.16 4.35 -1.82
N ARG A 109 3.27 4.99 -2.58
CA ARG A 109 3.66 5.88 -3.68
C ARG A 109 4.48 7.08 -3.17
N ASP A 110 3.94 7.80 -2.20
CA ASP A 110 4.60 9.00 -1.68
C ASP A 110 5.92 8.66 -0.97
N TYR A 111 5.97 7.50 -0.28
CA TYR A 111 7.20 6.97 0.28
C TYR A 111 8.25 6.73 -0.81
N ALA A 112 7.90 6.06 -1.90
CA ALA A 112 8.82 5.80 -3.00
C ALA A 112 9.34 7.10 -3.62
N LEU A 113 8.46 8.07 -3.88
CA LEU A 113 8.83 9.35 -4.49
C LEU A 113 9.64 10.26 -3.55
N ASN A 114 9.56 10.07 -2.23
CA ASN A 114 10.44 10.76 -1.29
C ASN A 114 11.92 10.40 -1.51
N TYR A 115 12.22 9.16 -1.91
CA TYR A 115 13.58 8.69 -2.16
C TYR A 115 13.99 8.70 -3.63
N PHE A 116 13.01 8.64 -4.53
CA PHE A 116 13.24 8.73 -5.97
C PHE A 116 12.12 9.54 -6.65
N PRO A 117 12.20 10.88 -6.65
CA PRO A 117 11.13 11.77 -7.13
C PRO A 117 10.69 11.55 -8.59
N ASN A 118 11.59 11.05 -9.44
CA ASN A 118 11.32 10.77 -10.87
C ASN A 118 11.24 9.26 -11.12
N PHE A 119 10.70 8.49 -10.18
CA PHE A 119 10.55 7.05 -10.37
C PHE A 119 9.68 6.78 -11.62
N PRO A 120 10.15 5.94 -12.55
CA PRO A 120 9.47 5.74 -13.84
C PRO A 120 7.98 5.44 -13.67
N THR A 121 7.12 6.13 -14.43
CA THR A 121 5.66 5.99 -14.41
C THR A 121 5.00 6.47 -13.11
N ILE A 122 5.52 6.07 -11.95
CA ILE A 122 4.93 6.32 -10.62
C ILE A 122 4.76 7.83 -10.34
N ASP A 123 5.68 8.66 -10.81
CA ASP A 123 5.68 10.11 -10.61
C ASP A 123 4.49 10.82 -11.27
N THR A 124 4.07 10.34 -12.44
CA THR A 124 3.05 10.98 -13.28
C THR A 124 1.77 10.18 -13.47
N GLN A 125 1.77 8.88 -13.14
CA GLN A 125 0.61 8.01 -13.30
C GLN A 125 -0.58 8.50 -12.46
N THR A 126 -1.74 8.61 -13.08
CA THR A 126 -3.01 8.98 -12.42
C THR A 126 -4.02 7.85 -12.54
N SER A 127 -4.99 7.82 -11.61
CA SER A 127 -6.12 6.88 -11.64
C SER A 127 -5.70 5.41 -11.75
N PHE A 128 -4.59 5.03 -11.06
CA PHE A 128 -4.17 3.63 -11.02
C PHE A 128 -5.20 2.79 -10.25
N PRO A 129 -5.73 1.70 -10.84
CA PRO A 129 -6.83 0.97 -10.23
C PRO A 129 -6.41 0.16 -9.01
N ILE A 130 -7.20 0.30 -7.94
CA ILE A 130 -7.16 -0.54 -6.74
C ILE A 130 -8.48 -1.30 -6.70
N ASN A 131 -8.48 -2.58 -7.03
CA ASN A 131 -9.67 -3.41 -7.04
C ASN A 131 -9.81 -4.12 -5.69
N THR A 132 -10.82 -3.75 -4.93
CA THR A 132 -11.19 -4.42 -3.67
C THR A 132 -12.46 -5.26 -3.88
N GLY A 133 -12.78 -6.15 -2.95
CA GLY A 133 -13.94 -6.99 -3.10
C GLY A 133 -13.84 -8.01 -4.24
N VAL A 134 -12.63 -8.34 -4.68
CA VAL A 134 -12.41 -9.34 -5.74
C VAL A 134 -12.86 -10.71 -5.25
N SER A 135 -13.51 -11.47 -6.13
CA SER A 135 -14.03 -12.79 -5.80
C SER A 135 -12.91 -13.79 -5.53
N GLY A 136 -12.90 -14.34 -4.33
CA GLY A 136 -11.89 -15.25 -3.82
C GLY A 136 -11.55 -14.93 -2.37
N THR A 137 -10.62 -15.69 -1.79
CA THR A 137 -10.14 -15.51 -0.42
C THR A 137 -8.65 -15.84 -0.36
N CYS A 138 -7.97 -15.35 0.68
CA CYS A 138 -6.58 -15.72 0.99
C CYS A 138 -5.57 -15.39 -0.12
N ASN A 139 -5.79 -14.32 -0.88
CA ASN A 139 -4.81 -13.82 -1.85
C ASN A 139 -4.99 -12.33 -2.13
N ALA A 140 -3.95 -11.74 -2.68
CA ALA A 140 -3.93 -10.46 -3.40
C ALA A 140 -3.02 -10.63 -4.61
N PHE A 141 -3.09 -9.75 -5.61
CA PHE A 141 -2.21 -9.85 -6.77
C PHE A 141 -2.11 -8.55 -7.57
N TYR A 142 -0.95 -8.32 -8.14
CA TYR A 142 -0.74 -7.36 -9.22
C TYR A 142 -0.92 -8.05 -10.57
N ASP A 143 -1.68 -7.45 -11.51
CA ASP A 143 -1.98 -8.04 -12.81
C ASP A 143 -1.31 -7.34 -14.01
N GLY A 144 -0.41 -6.40 -13.74
CA GLY A 144 0.24 -5.56 -14.76
C GLY A 144 -0.41 -4.19 -14.93
N GLY A 145 -1.63 -3.98 -14.46
CA GLY A 145 -2.36 -2.74 -14.63
C GLY A 145 -3.17 -2.30 -13.41
N SER A 146 -3.31 -3.17 -12.42
CA SER A 146 -4.02 -2.91 -11.17
C SER A 146 -3.46 -3.76 -10.03
N ILE A 147 -3.78 -3.37 -8.79
CA ILE A 147 -3.60 -4.19 -7.60
C ILE A 147 -4.97 -4.67 -7.12
N ASN A 148 -5.05 -5.93 -6.69
CA ASN A 148 -6.31 -6.65 -6.55
C ASN A 148 -6.37 -7.38 -5.20
N PHE A 149 -7.44 -7.18 -4.43
CA PHE A 149 -7.57 -7.66 -3.05
C PHE A 149 -8.83 -8.50 -2.88
N TYR A 150 -8.66 -9.70 -2.30
CA TYR A 150 -9.73 -10.64 -2.06
C TYR A 150 -10.47 -10.35 -0.76
N ASN A 151 -11.73 -10.77 -0.72
CA ASN A 151 -12.60 -10.71 0.45
C ASN A 151 -12.09 -11.59 1.60
N ALA A 152 -12.51 -11.26 2.82
CA ALA A 152 -12.36 -12.14 3.97
C ALA A 152 -13.09 -13.46 3.74
N GLY A 153 -12.52 -14.54 4.23
CA GLY A 153 -13.12 -15.87 4.17
C GLY A 153 -12.08 -16.97 4.20
N SER A 154 -12.55 -18.21 4.37
CA SER A 154 -11.67 -19.39 4.44
C SER A 154 -10.55 -19.29 5.49
N GLY A 155 -10.79 -18.56 6.58
CA GLY A 155 -9.82 -18.33 7.65
C GLY A 155 -8.85 -17.18 7.39
N CYS A 156 -9.03 -16.41 6.30
CA CYS A 156 -8.23 -15.23 6.01
C CYS A 156 -9.02 -13.94 6.24
N SER A 157 -8.33 -12.88 6.63
CA SER A 157 -8.85 -11.52 6.62
C SER A 157 -9.05 -11.00 5.19
N ASN A 158 -9.79 -9.91 5.03
CA ASN A 158 -9.74 -9.13 3.78
C ASN A 158 -8.30 -8.67 3.53
N THR A 159 -7.82 -8.84 2.30
CA THR A 159 -6.39 -8.66 2.02
C THR A 159 -5.99 -7.22 1.70
N ALA A 160 -6.95 -6.28 1.64
CA ALA A 160 -6.68 -4.86 1.47
C ALA A 160 -6.24 -4.19 2.78
N PHE A 161 -5.05 -4.50 3.27
CA PHE A 161 -4.45 -3.85 4.43
C PHE A 161 -2.96 -3.55 4.19
N SER A 162 -2.38 -2.68 5.04
CA SER A 162 -1.14 -1.95 4.78
C SER A 162 -0.02 -2.73 4.09
N VAL A 163 0.54 -3.76 4.74
CA VAL A 163 1.69 -4.51 4.19
C VAL A 163 1.35 -5.22 2.89
N VAL A 164 0.12 -5.77 2.75
CA VAL A 164 -0.29 -6.43 1.51
C VAL A 164 -0.42 -5.40 0.38
N VAL A 165 -1.00 -4.23 0.66
CA VAL A 165 -1.09 -3.14 -0.34
C VAL A 165 0.29 -2.66 -0.76
N HIS A 166 1.23 -2.51 0.19
CA HIS A 166 2.60 -2.12 -0.11
C HIS A 166 3.32 -3.16 -0.97
N HIS A 167 3.08 -4.45 -0.70
CA HIS A 167 3.65 -5.56 -1.46
C HIS A 167 3.14 -5.56 -2.91
N GLU A 168 1.83 -5.50 -3.11
CA GLU A 168 1.25 -5.51 -4.46
C GLU A 168 1.65 -4.27 -5.28
N TYR A 169 1.71 -3.10 -4.64
CA TYR A 169 2.22 -1.92 -5.31
C TYR A 169 3.73 -1.99 -5.55
N GLY A 170 4.47 -2.69 -4.72
CA GLY A 170 5.88 -3.04 -4.94
C GLY A 170 6.10 -3.81 -6.25
N HIS A 171 5.21 -4.76 -6.58
CA HIS A 171 5.22 -5.41 -7.89
C HIS A 171 5.01 -4.43 -9.04
N HIS A 172 4.10 -3.46 -8.89
CA HIS A 172 3.93 -2.40 -9.89
C HIS A 172 5.21 -1.58 -10.06
N MET A 173 5.86 -1.19 -8.97
CA MET A 173 7.14 -0.45 -9.01
C MET A 173 8.23 -1.25 -9.74
N VAL A 174 8.39 -2.52 -9.41
CA VAL A 174 9.36 -3.43 -10.07
C VAL A 174 9.07 -3.54 -11.57
N SER A 175 7.80 -3.67 -11.94
CA SER A 175 7.36 -3.76 -13.34
C SER A 175 7.71 -2.51 -14.15
N VAL A 176 7.37 -1.33 -13.64
CA VAL A 176 7.63 -0.06 -14.35
C VAL A 176 9.11 0.35 -14.31
N ALA A 177 9.87 -0.19 -13.37
CA ALA A 177 11.33 -0.08 -13.34
C ALA A 177 12.02 -0.94 -14.43
N GLY A 178 11.27 -1.84 -15.07
CA GLY A 178 11.79 -2.73 -16.12
C GLY A 178 12.40 -4.03 -15.60
N SER A 179 12.13 -4.38 -14.34
CA SER A 179 12.60 -5.61 -13.71
C SER A 179 11.52 -6.71 -13.73
N GLY A 180 11.92 -7.96 -13.50
CA GLY A 180 11.01 -9.10 -13.54
C GLY A 180 10.28 -9.39 -12.24
N GLN A 181 9.19 -10.15 -12.34
CA GLN A 181 8.25 -10.41 -11.25
C GLN A 181 8.54 -11.66 -10.41
N GLY A 182 9.51 -12.49 -10.79
CA GLY A 182 9.84 -13.72 -10.06
C GLY A 182 10.34 -13.46 -8.62
N GLN A 183 11.34 -14.18 -8.20
CA GLN A 183 11.90 -14.08 -6.84
C GLN A 183 12.27 -12.62 -6.46
N TYR A 184 12.75 -11.84 -7.44
CA TYR A 184 13.09 -10.44 -7.21
C TYR A 184 11.84 -9.59 -6.94
N GLY A 185 10.80 -9.72 -7.74
CA GLY A 185 9.54 -8.99 -7.55
C GLY A 185 8.92 -9.27 -6.18
N GLU A 186 8.87 -10.55 -5.78
CA GLU A 186 8.38 -10.96 -4.46
C GLU A 186 9.19 -10.35 -3.31
N GLY A 187 10.52 -10.41 -3.46
CA GLY A 187 11.42 -9.83 -2.45
C GLY A 187 11.26 -8.33 -2.32
N MET A 188 11.13 -7.61 -3.43
CA MET A 188 10.97 -6.15 -3.41
C MET A 188 9.57 -5.71 -2.96
N GLY A 189 8.52 -6.51 -3.22
CA GLY A 189 7.20 -6.31 -2.61
C GLY A 189 7.28 -6.36 -1.08
N ASP A 190 7.91 -7.39 -0.53
CA ASP A 190 8.16 -7.51 0.91
C ASP A 190 9.04 -6.36 1.45
N VAL A 191 10.05 -5.93 0.71
CA VAL A 191 10.92 -4.80 1.08
C VAL A 191 10.12 -3.51 1.25
N MET A 192 9.17 -3.23 0.34
CA MET A 192 8.32 -2.04 0.51
C MET A 192 7.51 -2.10 1.80
N GLY A 193 6.94 -3.27 2.14
CA GLY A 193 6.26 -3.48 3.41
C GLY A 193 7.16 -3.20 4.61
N VAL A 194 8.35 -3.82 4.65
CA VAL A 194 9.33 -3.69 5.73
C VAL A 194 9.80 -2.23 5.91
N LEU A 195 10.15 -1.56 4.84
CA LEU A 195 10.69 -0.19 4.89
C LEU A 195 9.66 0.81 5.39
N ILE A 196 8.39 0.67 4.98
CA ILE A 196 7.33 1.60 5.35
C ILE A 196 6.87 1.36 6.79
N THR A 197 6.65 0.10 7.18
CA THR A 197 6.08 -0.25 8.49
C THR A 197 7.13 -0.38 9.58
N GLY A 198 8.35 -0.75 9.24
CA GLY A 198 9.40 -1.09 10.22
C GLY A 198 9.11 -2.39 10.98
N ASP A 199 8.25 -3.24 10.45
CA ASP A 199 7.89 -4.54 11.02
C ASP A 199 8.50 -5.65 10.16
N ASN A 200 9.15 -6.61 10.80
CA ASN A 200 9.71 -7.77 10.13
C ASN A 200 8.68 -8.88 9.90
N GLN A 201 7.55 -8.84 10.60
CA GLN A 201 6.44 -9.78 10.43
C GLN A 201 5.51 -9.29 9.33
N LEU A 202 5.66 -9.85 8.14
CA LEU A 202 4.92 -9.43 6.96
C LEU A 202 3.51 -10.02 6.96
N ALA A 203 2.51 -9.15 6.88
CA ALA A 203 1.10 -9.47 6.80
C ALA A 203 0.55 -10.25 8.03
N ARG A 204 0.80 -9.75 9.26
CA ARG A 204 0.12 -10.25 10.48
C ARG A 204 -1.40 -10.14 10.32
N GLY A 205 -2.11 -11.17 10.75
CA GLY A 205 -3.56 -11.24 10.58
C GLY A 205 -4.03 -11.58 9.16
N PHE A 206 -3.15 -11.92 8.25
CA PHE A 206 -3.54 -12.49 6.96
C PHE A 206 -4.39 -13.75 7.18
N TYR A 207 -3.92 -14.66 8.04
CA TYR A 207 -4.79 -15.65 8.67
C TYR A 207 -5.45 -14.99 9.88
N SER A 208 -6.76 -14.90 9.89
CA SER A 208 -7.54 -14.06 10.82
C SER A 208 -7.44 -14.43 12.30
N ASP A 209 -6.83 -15.55 12.62
CA ASP A 209 -6.57 -16.03 13.99
C ASP A 209 -5.10 -15.89 14.42
N ASP A 210 -4.20 -15.41 13.55
CA ASP A 210 -2.77 -15.24 13.87
C ASP A 210 -2.33 -13.77 13.77
N CYS A 211 -2.36 -13.10 14.91
CA CYS A 211 -1.83 -11.74 15.05
C CYS A 211 -0.35 -11.69 15.50
N THR A 212 0.25 -12.84 15.75
CA THR A 212 1.64 -12.92 16.25
C THR A 212 2.63 -13.02 15.12
N ASN A 213 2.31 -13.84 14.12
CA ASN A 213 3.20 -14.11 13.00
C ASN A 213 2.64 -13.52 11.70
N GLY A 214 3.53 -13.05 10.85
CA GLY A 214 3.22 -12.80 9.46
C GLY A 214 3.21 -14.09 8.63
N ILE A 215 2.71 -14.00 7.41
CA ILE A 215 2.85 -15.11 6.45
C ILE A 215 4.30 -15.29 6.00
N ARG A 216 5.12 -14.25 6.17
CA ARG A 216 6.58 -14.24 5.95
C ARG A 216 7.27 -13.42 7.04
N ASN A 217 8.57 -13.64 7.21
CA ASN A 217 9.37 -12.91 8.19
C ASN A 217 10.66 -12.41 7.56
N ALA A 218 10.88 -11.09 7.55
CA ALA A 218 12.12 -10.50 7.06
C ALA A 218 13.31 -10.76 7.99
N ASP A 219 13.09 -10.98 9.29
CA ASP A 219 14.13 -11.47 10.20
C ASP A 219 14.31 -12.98 10.01
N ASN A 220 15.15 -13.37 9.04
CA ASN A 220 15.33 -14.76 8.65
C ASN A 220 16.81 -15.07 8.34
N ASN A 221 17.13 -16.36 8.24
CA ASN A 221 18.49 -16.85 7.96
C ASN A 221 18.61 -17.51 6.58
N LYS A 222 17.78 -17.12 5.63
CA LYS A 222 17.81 -17.68 4.28
C LYS A 222 19.11 -17.32 3.57
N GLN A 223 19.62 -18.25 2.77
CA GLN A 223 20.88 -18.09 2.06
C GLN A 223 20.77 -18.49 0.59
N TYR A 224 21.53 -17.80 -0.24
CA TYR A 224 21.72 -18.18 -1.65
C TYR A 224 22.63 -19.42 -1.77
N PRO A 225 22.39 -20.34 -2.71
CA PRO A 225 21.27 -20.32 -3.69
C PRO A 225 19.96 -20.79 -3.08
N CYS A 226 18.84 -20.22 -3.57
CA CYS A 226 17.50 -20.66 -3.24
C CYS A 226 16.83 -21.28 -4.47
N SER A 227 16.20 -22.44 -4.30
CA SER A 227 15.52 -23.19 -5.35
C SER A 227 14.05 -23.50 -5.00
N GLY A 228 13.50 -22.80 -4.02
CA GLY A 228 12.13 -22.96 -3.55
C GLY A 228 11.11 -22.18 -4.38
N GLU A 229 9.95 -22.03 -3.80
CA GLU A 229 8.85 -21.21 -4.28
C GLU A 229 9.27 -19.73 -4.30
N ILE A 230 8.72 -18.93 -5.24
CA ILE A 230 9.22 -17.57 -5.50
C ILE A 230 9.10 -16.64 -4.30
N HIS A 231 7.98 -16.69 -3.55
CA HIS A 231 7.81 -15.89 -2.32
C HIS A 231 8.79 -16.34 -1.23
N ASP A 232 9.02 -17.66 -1.10
CA ASP A 232 9.97 -18.17 -0.12
C ASP A 232 11.39 -17.72 -0.42
N CYS A 233 11.79 -17.76 -1.68
CA CYS A 233 13.10 -17.27 -2.11
C CYS A 233 13.22 -15.74 -2.10
N GLY A 234 12.13 -15.01 -2.35
CA GLY A 234 12.09 -13.55 -2.26
C GLY A 234 12.51 -13.03 -0.87
N GLN A 235 12.26 -13.81 0.19
CA GLN A 235 12.69 -13.46 1.55
C GLN A 235 14.21 -13.34 1.72
N LEU A 236 15.03 -13.82 0.77
CA LEU A 236 16.47 -13.50 0.75
C LEU A 236 16.71 -11.99 0.63
N ILE A 237 15.95 -11.29 -0.23
CA ILE A 237 16.09 -9.86 -0.43
C ILE A 237 15.54 -9.11 0.77
N SER A 238 14.31 -9.42 1.22
CA SER A 238 13.73 -8.74 2.37
C SER A 238 14.53 -8.97 3.65
N GLY A 239 15.15 -10.16 3.81
CA GLY A 239 16.06 -10.44 4.92
C GLY A 239 17.34 -9.62 4.86
N CYS A 240 17.99 -9.53 3.71
CA CYS A 240 19.18 -8.69 3.55
C CYS A 240 18.89 -7.21 3.82
N VAL A 241 17.74 -6.71 3.35
CA VAL A 241 17.32 -5.32 3.58
C VAL A 241 16.99 -5.09 5.06
N TRP A 242 16.31 -6.05 5.73
CA TRP A 242 16.03 -5.99 7.16
C TRP A 242 17.31 -5.95 7.99
N ASP A 243 18.27 -6.82 7.73
CA ASP A 243 19.56 -6.81 8.42
C ASP A 243 20.31 -5.49 8.23
N ALA A 244 20.33 -4.97 7.00
CA ALA A 244 20.92 -3.67 6.72
C ALA A 244 20.20 -2.54 7.45
N LEU A 245 18.85 -2.57 7.49
CA LEU A 245 18.03 -1.59 8.19
C LEU A 245 18.37 -1.53 9.68
N ILE A 246 18.36 -2.68 10.36
CA ILE A 246 18.68 -2.76 11.78
C ILE A 246 20.10 -2.28 12.08
N GLN A 247 21.09 -2.66 11.26
CA GLN A 247 22.48 -2.23 11.44
C GLN A 247 22.64 -0.72 11.23
N MET A 248 22.00 -0.18 10.18
CA MET A 248 22.09 1.24 9.86
C MET A 248 21.33 2.10 10.86
N GLU A 249 20.17 1.67 11.33
CA GLU A 249 19.44 2.37 12.41
C GLU A 249 20.22 2.36 13.73
N ASN A 250 20.87 1.26 14.07
CA ASN A 250 21.74 1.19 15.24
C ASN A 250 22.94 2.14 15.16
N ALA A 251 23.49 2.36 13.96
CA ALA A 251 24.64 3.21 13.74
C ALA A 251 24.28 4.70 13.58
N TYR A 252 23.16 5.02 12.95
CA TYR A 252 22.82 6.37 12.48
C TYR A 252 21.42 6.84 12.87
N GLY A 253 20.64 6.06 13.63
CA GLY A 253 19.25 6.37 13.96
C GLY A 253 18.35 6.42 12.72
N SER A 254 17.37 7.32 12.68
CA SER A 254 16.43 7.46 11.55
C SER A 254 17.12 7.73 10.21
N ALA A 255 18.27 8.41 10.20
CA ALA A 255 19.07 8.61 8.99
C ALA A 255 19.56 7.29 8.38
N GLY A 256 19.76 6.25 9.20
CA GLY A 256 20.09 4.91 8.74
C GLY A 256 18.97 4.29 7.92
N ARG A 257 17.72 4.45 8.36
CA ARG A 257 16.53 4.02 7.61
C ARG A 257 16.44 4.72 6.26
N ASP A 258 16.63 6.04 6.23
CA ASP A 258 16.57 6.82 4.99
C ASP A 258 17.64 6.36 3.97
N ILE A 259 18.84 6.01 4.44
CA ILE A 259 19.90 5.47 3.57
C ILE A 259 19.46 4.14 2.97
N VAL A 260 18.97 3.20 3.77
CA VAL A 260 18.55 1.88 3.29
C VAL A 260 17.36 2.01 2.33
N ALA A 261 16.36 2.82 2.64
CA ALA A 261 15.21 3.07 1.78
C ALA A 261 15.65 3.67 0.43
N SER A 262 16.54 4.67 0.46
CA SER A 262 17.08 5.26 -0.76
C SER A 262 17.82 4.22 -1.62
N LEU A 263 18.66 3.39 -1.03
CA LEU A 263 19.39 2.36 -1.76
C LEU A 263 18.46 1.31 -2.35
N ALA A 264 17.51 0.78 -1.56
CA ALA A 264 16.59 -0.25 -2.01
C ALA A 264 15.69 0.24 -3.15
N ILE A 265 15.07 1.41 -3.02
CA ILE A 265 14.16 1.97 -4.04
C ILE A 265 14.92 2.30 -5.32
N ASN A 266 16.09 2.94 -5.23
CA ASN A 266 16.88 3.26 -6.41
C ASN A 266 17.45 2.01 -7.10
N SER A 267 17.68 0.91 -6.36
CA SER A 267 18.18 -0.33 -6.95
C SER A 267 17.19 -0.99 -7.92
N MET A 268 15.88 -0.75 -7.77
CA MET A 268 14.86 -1.32 -8.64
C MET A 268 15.08 -0.98 -10.12
N VAL A 269 15.49 0.25 -10.43
CA VAL A 269 15.75 0.70 -11.81
C VAL A 269 17.13 0.26 -12.34
N MET A 270 17.94 -0.34 -11.49
CA MET A 270 19.27 -0.86 -11.84
C MET A 270 19.26 -2.37 -12.03
N HIS A 271 18.24 -3.05 -11.51
CA HIS A 271 18.08 -4.50 -11.63
C HIS A 271 17.43 -4.88 -12.97
N SER A 272 17.71 -6.08 -13.45
CA SER A 272 17.04 -6.66 -14.62
C SER A 272 16.91 -8.18 -14.46
N GLY A 273 15.74 -8.72 -14.75
CA GLY A 273 15.43 -10.15 -14.66
C GLY A 273 14.60 -10.53 -13.44
N ASP A 274 14.26 -11.83 -13.35
CA ASP A 274 13.32 -12.37 -12.35
C ASP A 274 14.01 -12.94 -11.11
N GLY A 275 15.29 -13.24 -11.21
CA GLY A 275 16.05 -13.97 -10.19
C GLY A 275 16.78 -13.07 -9.21
N ILE A 276 17.29 -13.67 -8.15
CA ILE A 276 18.08 -13.06 -7.07
C ILE A 276 19.51 -13.57 -7.08
N SER A 277 20.15 -13.62 -8.24
CA SER A 277 21.58 -13.97 -8.28
C SER A 277 22.43 -12.83 -7.69
N PRO A 278 23.44 -13.12 -6.85
CA PRO A 278 24.34 -12.09 -6.34
C PRO A 278 24.98 -11.23 -7.41
N SER A 279 25.19 -11.76 -8.61
CA SER A 279 25.74 -11.02 -9.75
C SER A 279 24.74 -10.02 -10.39
N ILE A 280 23.48 -10.07 -9.99
CA ILE A 280 22.41 -9.23 -10.54
C ILE A 280 21.89 -8.26 -9.45
N THR A 281 21.94 -8.68 -8.18
CA THR A 281 21.31 -7.98 -7.04
C THR A 281 22.31 -7.10 -6.25
N LEU A 282 23.58 -7.17 -6.55
CA LEU A 282 24.62 -6.31 -5.99
C LEU A 282 25.05 -5.24 -6.97
#